data_dd7471882968be8e43ba6757d1077b3c
#
_entry.id   dd7471882968be8e43ba6757d1077b3c
#
_cell.length_a   1.000
_cell.length_b   1.000
_cell.length_c   1.000
_cell.angle_alpha   90.00
_cell.angle_beta   90.00
_cell.angle_gamma   90.00
#
_symmetry.space_group_name_H-M   'P 1'
#
loop_
_entity.id
_entity.type
_entity.pdbx_description
1 polymer ?
#
loop_
_entity_poly.entity_id
_entity_poly.type
_entity_poly.pdbx_seq_one_letter_code
_entity_poly.pdbx_strand_id
1 'polypeptide(L)'
;MALRIPLHLLLLIHLIAPIYANSEGDALYALRRAVKDPENVLQSWDPTLVDPCTWFHVTCDAQNRVTRLDLGNAKLSGKLVPELGKLERLQYLEVYMNNLMGPIPGELGLLRSLVSLDLYHNNLTGSIPPSLSNLSNLKFLRLNGNRLRGRIPRELTKLGNLKIFDVSNNDLCGTIPTSGSFSKLTEQSFMNNSRLEGPELVGSVTYDIGGC
;
A
#
# COMPACT_ATOMS: atom_id res chain seq x y z
N MET A 1 -46.60 45.46 4.09
CA MET A 1 -46.74 44.66 2.87
C MET A 1 -45.84 43.44 3.03
N ALA A 2 -46.38 42.33 3.52
CA ALA A 2 -45.58 41.11 3.80
C ALA A 2 -45.54 40.22 2.55
N LEU A 3 -44.33 40.00 2.03
CA LEU A 3 -44.10 39.18 0.87
C LEU A 3 -44.32 37.71 1.28
N ARG A 4 -45.45 37.12 0.86
CA ARG A 4 -45.73 35.69 1.02
C ARG A 4 -44.94 34.92 -0.05
N ILE A 5 -43.83 34.32 0.37
CA ILE A 5 -43.10 33.37 -0.48
C ILE A 5 -43.97 32.11 -0.64
N PRO A 6 -44.27 31.64 -1.87
CA PRO A 6 -45.13 30.49 -2.07
C PRO A 6 -44.43 29.22 -1.57
N LEU A 7 -45.19 28.43 -0.82
CA LEU A 7 -44.73 27.18 -0.16
C LEU A 7 -44.09 26.14 -1.12
N HIS A 8 -44.34 26.25 -2.42
CA HIS A 8 -43.78 25.37 -3.45
C HIS A 8 -42.30 25.63 -3.77
N LEU A 9 -41.71 26.78 -3.36
CA LEU A 9 -40.31 27.10 -3.59
C LEU A 9 -39.39 26.50 -2.51
N LEU A 10 -39.92 26.07 -1.38
CA LEU A 10 -39.20 25.44 -0.28
C LEU A 10 -38.97 23.93 -0.47
N LEU A 11 -39.67 23.28 -1.38
CA LEU A 11 -39.54 21.83 -1.62
C LEU A 11 -38.45 21.46 -2.61
N LEU A 12 -37.85 22.41 -3.33
CA LEU A 12 -36.79 22.14 -4.32
C LEU A 12 -35.36 22.19 -3.76
N ILE A 13 -35.20 22.60 -2.48
CA ILE A 13 -33.86 22.71 -1.87
C ILE A 13 -33.37 21.39 -1.21
N HIS A 14 -34.23 20.37 -1.14
CA HIS A 14 -33.90 19.11 -0.44
C HIS A 14 -33.47 17.96 -1.33
N LEU A 15 -33.19 18.18 -2.61
CA LEU A 15 -32.80 17.12 -3.56
C LEU A 15 -31.41 17.29 -4.17
N ILE A 16 -30.57 18.17 -3.62
CA ILE A 16 -29.14 18.05 -3.84
C ILE A 16 -28.65 17.19 -2.67
N ALA A 17 -28.90 15.87 -2.76
CA ALA A 17 -28.05 14.94 -2.01
C ALA A 17 -26.62 15.32 -2.35
N PRO A 18 -25.74 15.58 -1.36
CA PRO A 18 -24.34 15.77 -1.68
C PRO A 18 -23.95 14.52 -2.47
N ILE A 19 -23.45 14.71 -3.68
CA ILE A 19 -22.73 13.66 -4.38
C ILE A 19 -21.55 13.38 -3.46
N TYR A 20 -21.70 12.41 -2.58
CA TYR A 20 -20.62 11.92 -1.76
C TYR A 20 -19.63 11.34 -2.77
N ALA A 21 -18.62 12.14 -3.12
CA ALA A 21 -17.48 11.63 -3.83
C ALA A 21 -16.97 10.45 -2.98
N ASN A 22 -17.08 9.24 -3.49
CA ASN A 22 -16.58 8.07 -2.79
C ASN A 22 -15.05 8.11 -2.87
N SER A 23 -14.43 8.63 -1.81
CA SER A 23 -12.98 8.81 -1.75
C SER A 23 -12.20 7.51 -1.98
N GLU A 24 -12.81 6.36 -1.68
CA GLU A 24 -12.21 5.04 -1.96
C GLU A 24 -12.31 4.69 -3.45
N GLY A 25 -13.47 4.97 -4.09
CA GLY A 25 -13.63 4.83 -5.54
C GLY A 25 -12.66 5.74 -6.30
N ASP A 26 -12.50 6.98 -5.87
CA ASP A 26 -11.54 7.92 -6.46
C ASP A 26 -10.10 7.41 -6.34
N ALA A 27 -9.73 6.85 -5.16
CA ALA A 27 -8.40 6.29 -4.92
C ALA A 27 -8.11 5.08 -5.82
N LEU A 28 -9.07 4.17 -5.96
CA LEU A 28 -8.96 3.01 -6.85
C LEU A 28 -8.92 3.44 -8.32
N TYR A 29 -9.73 4.43 -8.70
CA TYR A 29 -9.70 4.95 -10.06
C TYR A 29 -8.39 5.68 -10.38
N ALA A 30 -7.77 6.34 -9.42
CA ALA A 30 -6.42 6.90 -9.58
C ALA A 30 -5.40 5.79 -9.89
N LEU A 31 -5.48 4.64 -9.22
CA LEU A 31 -4.65 3.47 -9.56
C LEU A 31 -4.93 2.98 -10.98
N ARG A 32 -6.22 2.79 -11.36
CA ARG A 32 -6.59 2.37 -12.73
C ARG A 32 -5.96 3.25 -13.80
N ARG A 33 -5.94 4.57 -13.59
CA ARG A 33 -5.34 5.53 -14.53
C ARG A 33 -3.81 5.47 -14.57
N ALA A 34 -3.18 5.02 -13.50
CA ALA A 34 -1.73 4.96 -13.37
C ALA A 34 -1.12 3.64 -13.89
N VAL A 35 -1.96 2.65 -14.17
CA VAL A 35 -1.51 1.35 -14.67
C VAL A 35 -2.01 1.07 -16.09
N LYS A 36 -1.22 0.26 -16.82
CA LYS A 36 -1.66 -0.40 -18.06
C LYS A 36 -2.20 -1.77 -17.69
N ASP A 37 -3.33 -2.10 -18.23
CA ASP A 37 -4.11 -3.32 -17.96
C ASP A 37 -4.38 -4.09 -19.26
N PRO A 38 -3.41 -4.88 -19.74
CA PRO A 38 -3.54 -5.60 -21.02
C PRO A 38 -4.58 -6.73 -20.98
N GLU A 39 -4.90 -7.25 -19.81
CA GLU A 39 -5.86 -8.35 -19.63
C GLU A 39 -7.27 -7.85 -19.26
N ASN A 40 -7.47 -6.53 -19.21
CA ASN A 40 -8.74 -5.89 -18.84
C ASN A 40 -9.31 -6.34 -17.48
N VAL A 41 -8.46 -6.65 -16.51
CA VAL A 41 -8.90 -7.07 -15.16
C VAL A 41 -9.61 -5.95 -14.41
N LEU A 42 -9.34 -4.68 -14.78
CA LEU A 42 -9.94 -3.48 -14.18
C LEU A 42 -11.12 -2.93 -15.01
N GLN A 43 -11.67 -3.72 -15.96
CA GLN A 43 -12.74 -3.24 -16.85
C GLN A 43 -13.99 -2.76 -16.10
N SER A 44 -14.29 -3.36 -14.93
CA SER A 44 -15.45 -3.00 -14.11
C SER A 44 -15.25 -1.74 -13.27
N TRP A 45 -14.04 -1.18 -13.24
CA TRP A 45 -13.70 -0.02 -12.41
C TRP A 45 -14.17 1.26 -13.12
N ASP A 46 -15.44 1.53 -13.05
CA ASP A 46 -16.08 2.70 -13.66
C ASP A 46 -16.30 3.79 -12.60
N PRO A 47 -15.68 4.97 -12.74
CA PRO A 47 -15.81 6.05 -11.78
C PRO A 47 -17.21 6.66 -11.74
N THR A 48 -18.08 6.36 -12.71
CA THR A 48 -19.48 6.78 -12.70
C THR A 48 -20.32 5.92 -11.77
N LEU A 49 -19.84 4.73 -11.41
CA LEU A 49 -20.45 3.86 -10.40
C LEU A 49 -20.00 4.29 -9.03
N VAL A 50 -20.93 4.75 -8.21
CA VAL A 50 -20.66 5.34 -6.89
C VAL A 50 -20.05 4.34 -5.90
N ASP A 51 -20.28 3.03 -6.08
CA ASP A 51 -19.89 1.98 -5.14
C ASP A 51 -18.77 1.09 -5.72
N PRO A 52 -17.49 1.26 -5.28
CA PRO A 52 -16.39 0.43 -5.74
C PRO A 52 -16.49 -1.03 -5.26
N CYS A 53 -17.42 -1.34 -4.35
CA CYS A 53 -17.62 -2.70 -3.86
C CYS A 53 -18.27 -3.62 -4.90
N THR A 54 -18.73 -3.07 -6.01
CA THR A 54 -19.20 -3.83 -7.17
C THR A 54 -18.10 -4.12 -8.20
N TRP A 55 -16.89 -3.56 -7.97
CA TRP A 55 -15.79 -3.73 -8.91
C TRP A 55 -15.07 -5.05 -8.69
N PHE A 56 -14.67 -5.71 -9.76
CA PHE A 56 -13.87 -6.93 -9.66
C PHE A 56 -12.56 -6.66 -8.90
N HIS A 57 -12.11 -7.65 -8.15
CA HIS A 57 -10.88 -7.58 -7.35
C HIS A 57 -10.95 -6.67 -6.12
N VAL A 58 -12.11 -6.07 -5.85
CA VAL A 58 -12.37 -5.27 -4.66
C VAL A 58 -13.30 -6.04 -3.72
N THR A 59 -12.94 -6.11 -2.45
CA THR A 59 -13.78 -6.68 -1.39
C THR A 59 -14.05 -5.62 -0.34
N CYS A 60 -15.28 -5.52 0.12
CA CYS A 60 -15.71 -4.56 1.13
C CYS A 60 -16.24 -5.25 2.40
N ASP A 61 -16.33 -4.46 3.47
CA ASP A 61 -17.03 -4.83 4.70
C ASP A 61 -18.55 -4.56 4.57
N ALA A 62 -19.29 -4.90 5.64
CA ALA A 62 -20.74 -4.69 5.70
C ALA A 62 -21.17 -3.21 5.67
N GLN A 63 -20.23 -2.28 5.78
CA GLN A 63 -20.45 -0.84 5.65
C GLN A 63 -19.98 -0.28 4.32
N ASN A 64 -19.79 -1.13 3.30
CA ASN A 64 -19.30 -0.81 1.95
C ASN A 64 -17.97 -0.05 1.97
N ARG A 65 -17.02 -0.46 2.84
CA ARG A 65 -15.66 0.09 2.87
C ARG A 65 -14.68 -0.95 2.37
N VAL A 66 -13.77 -0.53 1.53
CA VAL A 66 -12.79 -1.42 0.89
C VAL A 66 -11.85 -2.04 1.94
N THR A 67 -11.85 -3.38 1.99
CA THR A 67 -11.01 -4.16 2.91
C THR A 67 -9.95 -5.00 2.22
N ARG A 68 -10.13 -5.33 0.94
CA ARG A 68 -9.15 -6.08 0.15
C ARG A 68 -9.10 -5.55 -1.28
N LEU A 69 -7.90 -5.47 -1.79
CA LEU A 69 -7.59 -5.25 -3.20
C LEU A 69 -6.65 -6.38 -3.66
N ASP A 70 -7.16 -7.28 -4.51
CA ASP A 70 -6.43 -8.44 -5.01
C ASP A 70 -6.21 -8.32 -6.53
N LEU A 71 -5.03 -7.86 -6.89
CA LEU A 71 -4.57 -7.68 -8.27
C LEU A 71 -3.30 -8.50 -8.53
N GLY A 72 -3.11 -9.60 -7.79
CA GLY A 72 -1.95 -10.48 -7.98
C GLY A 72 -1.95 -11.14 -9.36
N ASN A 73 -0.77 -11.22 -9.98
CA ASN A 73 -0.54 -11.88 -11.27
C ASN A 73 -1.47 -11.41 -12.41
N ALA A 74 -1.75 -10.10 -12.45
CA ALA A 74 -2.67 -9.48 -13.39
C ALA A 74 -1.99 -8.81 -14.60
N LYS A 75 -0.68 -9.03 -14.79
CA LYS A 75 0.16 -8.43 -15.85
C LYS A 75 0.10 -6.89 -15.90
N LEU A 76 -0.29 -6.27 -14.81
CA LEU A 76 -0.36 -4.82 -14.70
C LEU A 76 1.03 -4.21 -14.80
N SER A 77 1.15 -3.05 -15.46
CA SER A 77 2.37 -2.24 -15.47
C SER A 77 2.03 -0.78 -15.22
N GLY A 78 2.99 0.00 -14.74
CA GLY A 78 2.77 1.38 -14.34
C GLY A 78 3.23 1.62 -12.90
N LYS A 79 2.53 2.43 -12.13
CA LYS A 79 2.98 2.86 -10.81
C LYS A 79 1.89 2.67 -9.75
N LEU A 80 2.31 2.40 -8.52
CA LEU A 80 1.45 2.59 -7.35
C LEU A 80 1.22 4.09 -7.13
N VAL A 81 0.06 4.44 -6.61
CA VAL A 81 -0.37 5.82 -6.40
C VAL A 81 -0.56 6.13 -4.92
N PRO A 82 -0.23 7.36 -4.47
CA PRO A 82 -0.38 7.77 -3.07
C PRO A 82 -1.83 7.75 -2.60
N GLU A 83 -2.79 7.91 -3.51
CA GLU A 83 -4.23 7.89 -3.22
C GLU A 83 -4.68 6.59 -2.54
N LEU A 84 -3.98 5.48 -2.76
CA LEU A 84 -4.26 4.21 -2.07
C LEU A 84 -4.20 4.36 -0.54
N GLY A 85 -3.43 5.30 -0.01
CA GLY A 85 -3.39 5.62 1.41
C GLY A 85 -4.72 6.12 2.01
N LYS A 86 -5.71 6.44 1.17
CA LYS A 86 -7.07 6.85 1.59
C LYS A 86 -7.99 5.67 1.93
N LEU A 87 -7.58 4.43 1.60
CA LEU A 87 -8.36 3.21 1.87
C LEU A 87 -8.21 2.80 3.34
N GLU A 88 -8.77 3.58 4.26
CA GLU A 88 -8.54 3.48 5.71
C GLU A 88 -8.84 2.10 6.32
N ARG A 89 -9.75 1.33 5.70
CA ARG A 89 -10.16 0.01 6.15
C ARG A 89 -9.47 -1.14 5.41
N LEU A 90 -8.57 -0.81 4.50
CA LEU A 90 -7.85 -1.82 3.75
C LEU A 90 -7.01 -2.71 4.68
N GLN A 91 -7.25 -4.01 4.58
CA GLN A 91 -6.56 -5.05 5.34
C GLN A 91 -5.58 -5.83 4.46
N TYR A 92 -5.87 -5.95 3.17
CA TYR A 92 -5.06 -6.73 2.23
C TYR A 92 -4.84 -5.92 0.95
N LEU A 93 -3.57 -5.58 0.68
CA LEU A 93 -3.12 -4.98 -0.58
C LEU A 93 -2.21 -5.98 -1.29
N GLU A 94 -2.75 -6.65 -2.29
CA GLU A 94 -2.11 -7.76 -3.00
C GLU A 94 -1.95 -7.38 -4.48
N VAL A 95 -0.74 -6.95 -4.86
CA VAL A 95 -0.39 -6.55 -6.24
C VAL A 95 0.87 -7.27 -6.72
N TYR A 96 1.14 -8.44 -6.15
CA TYR A 96 2.30 -9.26 -6.44
C TYR A 96 2.32 -9.79 -7.89
N MET A 97 3.50 -10.19 -8.37
CA MET A 97 3.71 -10.82 -9.69
C MET A 97 3.12 -9.97 -10.83
N ASN A 98 3.49 -8.69 -10.85
CA ASN A 98 3.12 -7.74 -11.90
C ASN A 98 4.38 -7.06 -12.46
N ASN A 99 4.21 -6.04 -13.31
CA ASN A 99 5.29 -5.23 -13.88
C ASN A 99 5.25 -3.78 -13.34
N LEU A 100 4.78 -3.61 -12.09
CA LEU A 100 4.69 -2.29 -11.45
C LEU A 100 6.10 -1.73 -11.21
N MET A 101 6.27 -0.44 -11.43
CA MET A 101 7.55 0.26 -11.35
C MET A 101 7.45 1.54 -10.50
N GLY A 102 8.60 2.18 -10.27
CA GLY A 102 8.67 3.39 -9.45
C GLY A 102 8.68 3.10 -7.96
N PRO A 103 8.65 4.13 -7.13
CA PRO A 103 8.77 3.96 -5.69
C PRO A 103 7.49 3.40 -5.06
N ILE A 104 7.64 2.79 -3.90
CA ILE A 104 6.52 2.48 -3.01
C ILE A 104 6.05 3.81 -2.40
N PRO A 105 4.78 4.22 -2.56
CA PRO A 105 4.29 5.47 -1.97
C PRO A 105 4.35 5.43 -0.44
N GLY A 106 4.90 6.49 0.16
CA GLY A 106 4.96 6.62 1.61
C GLY A 106 3.59 6.68 2.29
N GLU A 107 2.57 7.10 1.55
CA GLU A 107 1.18 7.20 1.98
C GLU A 107 0.56 5.83 2.28
N LEU A 108 1.14 4.73 1.79
CA LEU A 108 0.72 3.39 2.22
C LEU A 108 0.89 3.20 3.74
N GLY A 109 1.78 3.96 4.39
CA GLY A 109 1.91 4.01 5.85
C GLY A 109 0.69 4.59 6.59
N LEU A 110 -0.31 5.12 5.88
CA LEU A 110 -1.58 5.60 6.45
C LEU A 110 -2.61 4.46 6.63
N LEU A 111 -2.39 3.30 6.00
CA LEU A 111 -3.30 2.15 6.00
C LEU A 111 -3.25 1.38 7.33
N ARG A 112 -3.66 2.00 8.42
CA ARG A 112 -3.51 1.46 9.79
C ARG A 112 -4.25 0.13 10.02
N SER A 113 -5.22 -0.22 9.18
CA SER A 113 -5.94 -1.49 9.23
C SER A 113 -5.20 -2.63 8.51
N LEU A 114 -4.08 -2.33 7.81
CA LEU A 114 -3.42 -3.26 6.92
C LEU A 114 -2.81 -4.45 7.69
N VAL A 115 -3.11 -5.65 7.20
CA VAL A 115 -2.64 -6.93 7.72
C VAL A 115 -1.60 -7.55 6.77
N SER A 116 -1.80 -7.43 5.46
CA SER A 116 -0.88 -7.91 4.42
C SER A 116 -0.58 -6.83 3.40
N LEU A 117 0.71 -6.65 3.13
CA LEU A 117 1.23 -5.84 2.01
C LEU A 117 2.10 -6.72 1.14
N ASP A 118 1.54 -7.17 0.01
CA ASP A 118 2.18 -8.10 -0.91
C ASP A 118 2.51 -7.42 -2.23
N LEU A 119 3.75 -6.93 -2.34
CA LEU A 119 4.31 -6.22 -3.50
C LEU A 119 5.39 -7.03 -4.21
N TYR A 120 5.59 -8.29 -3.84
CA TYR A 120 6.70 -9.11 -4.34
C TYR A 120 6.60 -9.38 -5.85
N HIS A 121 7.76 -9.67 -6.47
CA HIS A 121 7.90 -9.90 -7.91
C HIS A 121 7.27 -8.80 -8.77
N ASN A 122 7.84 -7.59 -8.64
CA ASN A 122 7.55 -6.42 -9.45
C ASN A 122 8.86 -5.74 -9.90
N ASN A 123 8.77 -4.56 -10.50
CA ASN A 123 9.91 -3.71 -10.88
C ASN A 123 10.04 -2.45 -10.01
N LEU A 124 9.57 -2.53 -8.74
CA LEU A 124 9.57 -1.39 -7.82
C LEU A 124 11.00 -0.95 -7.50
N THR A 125 11.20 0.36 -7.40
CA THR A 125 12.50 1.00 -7.18
C THR A 125 12.47 1.96 -5.99
N GLY A 126 13.60 2.61 -5.70
CA GLY A 126 13.69 3.52 -4.56
C GLY A 126 13.83 2.78 -3.23
N SER A 127 13.69 3.50 -2.14
CA SER A 127 13.84 2.96 -0.78
C SER A 127 12.52 2.40 -0.24
N ILE A 128 12.63 1.52 0.74
CA ILE A 128 11.48 1.09 1.56
C ILE A 128 11.05 2.30 2.41
N PRO A 129 9.80 2.77 2.32
CA PRO A 129 9.37 3.93 3.08
C PRO A 129 9.38 3.66 4.60
N PRO A 130 10.05 4.50 5.41
CA PRO A 130 10.02 4.35 6.87
C PRO A 130 8.61 4.46 7.47
N SER A 131 7.70 5.17 6.77
CA SER A 131 6.28 5.32 7.17
C SER A 131 5.52 3.99 7.24
N LEU A 132 5.99 2.93 6.57
CA LEU A 132 5.39 1.59 6.71
C LEU A 132 5.46 1.08 8.16
N SER A 133 6.33 1.63 9.00
CA SER A 133 6.38 1.35 10.44
C SER A 133 5.13 1.78 11.21
N ASN A 134 4.27 2.60 10.62
CA ASN A 134 3.00 3.02 11.21
C ASN A 134 1.90 1.95 11.10
N LEU A 135 2.13 0.88 10.34
CA LEU A 135 1.17 -0.20 10.07
C LEU A 135 1.13 -1.19 11.25
N SER A 136 0.61 -0.75 12.39
CA SER A 136 0.65 -1.53 13.65
C SER A 136 -0.02 -2.90 13.59
N ASN A 137 -0.95 -3.12 12.66
CA ASN A 137 -1.65 -4.38 12.44
C ASN A 137 -0.96 -5.31 11.43
N LEU A 138 0.15 -4.85 10.80
CA LEU A 138 0.81 -5.57 9.72
C LEU A 138 1.42 -6.88 10.23
N LYS A 139 1.06 -7.99 9.58
CA LYS A 139 1.57 -9.33 9.84
C LYS A 139 2.44 -9.84 8.69
N PHE A 140 2.17 -9.42 7.48
CA PHE A 140 2.86 -9.89 6.28
C PHE A 140 3.33 -8.70 5.46
N LEU A 141 4.66 -8.58 5.29
CA LEU A 141 5.30 -7.58 4.44
C LEU A 141 6.23 -8.30 3.47
N ARG A 142 5.79 -8.46 2.23
CA ARG A 142 6.54 -9.13 1.17
C ARG A 142 6.90 -8.14 0.06
N LEU A 143 8.19 -7.81 0.00
CA LEU A 143 8.76 -6.87 -0.96
C LEU A 143 9.83 -7.54 -1.84
N ASN A 144 10.00 -8.84 -1.70
CA ASN A 144 11.04 -9.62 -2.38
C ASN A 144 10.88 -9.61 -3.91
N GLY A 145 11.99 -9.82 -4.64
CA GLY A 145 11.96 -9.85 -6.09
C GLY A 145 11.58 -8.50 -6.71
N ASN A 146 12.21 -7.43 -6.26
CA ASN A 146 12.05 -6.07 -6.78
C ASN A 146 13.44 -5.45 -7.09
N ARG A 147 13.49 -4.13 -7.29
CA ARG A 147 14.72 -3.34 -7.50
C ARG A 147 14.86 -2.25 -6.42
N LEU A 148 14.44 -2.58 -5.19
CA LEU A 148 14.50 -1.66 -4.07
C LEU A 148 15.96 -1.43 -3.67
N ARG A 149 16.26 -0.21 -3.24
CA ARG A 149 17.61 0.25 -2.88
C ARG A 149 17.60 0.94 -1.53
N GLY A 150 18.80 1.29 -1.06
CA GLY A 150 18.96 1.94 0.24
C GLY A 150 18.83 0.96 1.40
N ARG A 151 18.71 1.49 2.59
CA ARG A 151 18.71 0.73 3.82
C ARG A 151 17.35 0.14 4.15
N ILE A 152 17.36 -0.91 4.95
CA ILE A 152 16.16 -1.40 5.62
C ILE A 152 15.86 -0.42 6.77
N PRO A 153 14.72 0.29 6.75
CA PRO A 153 14.41 1.27 7.80
C PRO A 153 14.32 0.61 9.17
N ARG A 154 15.10 1.12 10.13
CA ARG A 154 15.13 0.59 11.50
C ARG A 154 13.77 0.69 12.20
N GLU A 155 12.98 1.67 11.80
CA GLU A 155 11.63 1.90 12.29
C GLU A 155 10.73 0.67 12.12
N LEU A 156 10.96 -0.16 11.09
CA LEU A 156 10.17 -1.37 10.83
C LEU A 156 10.29 -2.42 11.94
N THR A 157 11.34 -2.38 12.75
CA THR A 157 11.49 -3.28 13.91
C THR A 157 10.41 -3.06 14.98
N LYS A 158 9.69 -1.94 14.92
CA LYS A 158 8.56 -1.59 15.81
C LYS A 158 7.24 -2.31 15.43
N LEU A 159 7.18 -2.98 14.28
CA LEU A 159 6.00 -3.72 13.82
C LEU A 159 5.82 -5.00 14.66
N GLY A 160 5.30 -4.86 15.87
CA GLY A 160 5.20 -5.96 16.85
C GLY A 160 4.38 -7.17 16.42
N ASN A 161 3.46 -7.00 15.46
CA ASN A 161 2.62 -8.08 14.93
C ASN A 161 3.21 -8.78 13.70
N LEU A 162 4.40 -8.35 13.22
CA LEU A 162 5.01 -8.86 12.00
C LEU A 162 5.39 -10.34 12.16
N LYS A 163 4.88 -11.18 11.27
CA LYS A 163 5.14 -12.63 11.23
C LYS A 163 6.04 -13.00 10.04
N ILE A 164 5.84 -12.33 8.92
CA ILE A 164 6.63 -12.53 7.71
C ILE A 164 7.11 -11.17 7.24
N PHE A 165 8.42 -11.08 7.07
CA PHE A 165 9.12 -10.00 6.41
C PHE A 165 10.04 -10.63 5.37
N ASP A 166 9.90 -10.23 4.12
CA ASP A 166 10.74 -10.73 3.05
C ASP A 166 11.13 -9.57 2.12
N VAL A 167 12.41 -9.26 2.09
CA VAL A 167 13.03 -8.27 1.20
C VAL A 167 14.11 -8.89 0.32
N SER A 168 14.16 -10.21 0.25
CA SER A 168 15.14 -10.94 -0.58
C SER A 168 15.06 -10.52 -2.05
N ASN A 169 16.13 -10.75 -2.80
CA ASN A 169 16.20 -10.44 -4.24
C ASN A 169 15.87 -8.98 -4.56
N ASN A 170 16.65 -8.07 -3.96
CA ASN A 170 16.61 -6.61 -4.18
C ASN A 170 18.05 -6.07 -4.30
N ASP A 171 18.22 -4.76 -4.28
CA ASP A 171 19.53 -4.07 -4.29
C ASP A 171 19.70 -3.22 -3.02
N LEU A 172 19.27 -3.79 -1.86
CA LEU A 172 19.37 -3.15 -0.56
C LEU A 172 20.81 -3.17 -0.04
N CYS A 173 21.13 -2.23 0.86
CA CYS A 173 22.47 -2.00 1.37
C CYS A 173 22.49 -1.68 2.87
N GLY A 174 23.68 -1.68 3.46
CA GLY A 174 23.92 -1.41 4.88
C GLY A 174 23.57 -2.60 5.78
N THR A 175 23.50 -2.33 7.08
CA THR A 175 23.27 -3.37 8.09
C THR A 175 21.81 -3.79 8.21
N ILE A 176 21.58 -5.03 8.59
CA ILE A 176 20.26 -5.59 8.88
C ILE A 176 19.91 -5.28 10.33
N PRO A 177 18.83 -4.53 10.60
CA PRO A 177 18.36 -4.32 11.97
C PRO A 177 17.98 -5.63 12.65
N THR A 178 18.33 -5.82 13.92
CA THR A 178 18.10 -7.08 14.65
C THR A 178 17.18 -6.93 15.87
N SER A 179 16.73 -5.71 16.17
CA SER A 179 15.87 -5.43 17.33
C SER A 179 14.39 -5.74 17.06
N GLY A 180 13.58 -5.77 18.12
CA GLY A 180 12.12 -5.90 18.06
C GLY A 180 11.65 -7.14 17.30
N SER A 181 10.72 -6.97 16.38
CA SER A 181 10.17 -8.08 15.57
C SER A 181 11.22 -8.75 14.67
N PHE A 182 12.30 -8.05 14.33
CA PHE A 182 13.33 -8.57 13.43
C PHE A 182 14.24 -9.60 14.10
N SER A 183 14.28 -9.67 15.43
CA SER A 183 15.06 -10.67 16.16
C SER A 183 14.68 -12.13 15.86
N LYS A 184 13.52 -12.35 15.25
CA LYS A 184 12.98 -13.68 14.91
C LYS A 184 13.05 -13.99 13.41
N LEU A 185 13.53 -13.07 12.60
CA LEU A 185 13.65 -13.24 11.16
C LEU A 185 14.86 -14.11 10.82
N THR A 186 14.75 -14.85 9.75
CA THR A 186 15.84 -15.72 9.26
C THR A 186 16.60 -15.02 8.12
N GLU A 187 17.80 -15.52 7.81
CA GLU A 187 18.62 -15.00 6.73
C GLU A 187 17.90 -15.02 5.36
N GLN A 188 17.01 -15.99 5.14
CA GLN A 188 16.22 -16.08 3.91
C GLN A 188 15.45 -14.80 3.59
N SER A 189 15.00 -14.11 4.62
CA SER A 189 14.28 -12.82 4.44
C SER A 189 15.10 -11.72 3.76
N PHE A 190 16.42 -11.85 3.74
CA PHE A 190 17.36 -10.82 3.30
C PHE A 190 18.27 -11.27 2.14
N MET A 191 18.19 -12.53 1.74
CA MET A 191 19.08 -13.11 0.72
C MET A 191 19.08 -12.33 -0.59
N ASN A 192 20.17 -12.46 -1.36
CA ASN A 192 20.32 -11.84 -2.67
C ASN A 192 20.14 -10.31 -2.67
N ASN A 193 20.73 -9.67 -1.65
CA ASN A 193 20.99 -8.25 -1.59
C ASN A 193 22.50 -8.07 -1.39
N SER A 194 23.24 -7.95 -2.48
CA SER A 194 24.71 -8.04 -2.50
C SER A 194 25.42 -6.93 -1.69
N ARG A 195 24.71 -5.87 -1.36
CA ARG A 195 25.23 -4.73 -0.60
C ARG A 195 24.79 -4.70 0.86
N LEU A 196 24.08 -5.72 1.35
CA LEU A 196 23.82 -5.87 2.78
C LEU A 196 25.07 -6.40 3.47
N GLU A 197 25.44 -5.75 4.59
CA GLU A 197 26.67 -6.01 5.34
C GLU A 197 26.50 -7.08 6.44
N GLY A 198 25.28 -7.61 6.60
CA GLY A 198 24.94 -8.57 7.65
C GLY A 198 24.15 -7.95 8.82
N PRO A 199 23.91 -8.76 9.87
CA PRO A 199 23.12 -8.31 11.02
C PRO A 199 23.86 -7.26 11.84
N GLU A 200 23.12 -6.30 12.36
CA GLU A 200 23.61 -5.31 13.30
C GLU A 200 24.11 -6.00 14.58
N LEU A 201 25.39 -5.84 14.90
CA LEU A 201 25.98 -6.36 16.12
C LEU A 201 25.70 -5.41 17.28
N VAL A 202 24.93 -5.87 18.26
CA VAL A 202 24.63 -5.09 19.46
C VAL A 202 25.93 -4.74 20.20
N GLY A 203 26.25 -3.46 20.23
CA GLY A 203 27.37 -2.90 21.02
C GLY A 203 28.70 -2.69 20.30
N SER A 204 28.89 -3.03 19.05
CA SER A 204 30.19 -2.86 18.36
C SER A 204 30.16 -2.18 17.00
N VAL A 205 29.02 -1.95 16.41
CA VAL A 205 28.90 -1.21 15.15
C VAL A 205 27.86 -0.12 15.30
N THR A 206 28.34 1.12 15.22
CA THR A 206 27.46 2.25 14.90
C THR A 206 26.75 1.91 13.59
N TYR A 207 25.43 1.94 13.61
CA TYR A 207 24.59 1.89 12.42
C TYR A 207 25.24 2.75 11.33
N ASP A 208 25.81 2.09 10.31
CA ASP A 208 26.61 2.78 9.31
C ASP A 208 25.76 3.86 8.62
N ILE A 209 26.19 5.10 8.74
CA ILE A 209 25.59 6.27 8.10
C ILE A 209 26.23 6.60 6.74
N GLY A 210 27.21 5.80 6.31
CA GLY A 210 27.95 6.00 5.07
C GLY A 210 27.77 4.85 4.07
N GLY A 211 27.64 5.18 2.80
CA GLY A 211 27.86 4.20 1.72
C GLY A 211 26.64 3.54 1.08
N CYS A 212 25.43 3.79 1.56
CA CYS A 212 24.22 3.49 0.84
C CYS A 212 23.75 4.75 0.05
#